data_5b3a5cd4936b80d783985ce811b6b933
#
_entry.id   5b3a5cd4936b80d783985ce811b6b933
#
_cell.length_a   1.000
_cell.length_b   1.000
_cell.length_c   1.000
_cell.angle_alpha   90.00
_cell.angle_beta   90.00
_cell.angle_gamma   90.00
#
_symmetry.space_group_name_H-M   'P 1'
#
loop_
_entity.id
_entity.type
_entity.pdbx_description
1 polymer ?
#
loop_
_entity_poly.entity_id
_entity_poly.type
_entity_poly.pdbx_seq_one_letter_code
_entity_poly.pdbx_strand_id
1 'polypeptide(L)'
;NQKGGVGKSSITVNLAAVSASQGLKTLVLDLDPQCNATQYLLGEIAEYAPDKPELQPNIGQFFAQTLSLKGREKPLSEYVHPTRFDNLHVIPSNPELGEIEHLLQSKHKIYKLAAALKEISRQYDNIFIDTPPAFNFYTLSALIAAERCLIPFDCDAFSRRALYTLLENVGE
;
A
#
# COMPACT_ATOMS: atom_id res chain seq x y z
N ASN A 1 8.85 6.81 -7.36
CA ASN A 1 9.57 6.63 -8.61
C ASN A 1 8.60 6.05 -9.65
N GLN A 2 8.35 6.77 -10.75
CA GLN A 2 7.42 6.36 -11.81
C GLN A 2 7.99 5.26 -12.73
N LYS A 3 9.24 4.85 -12.55
CA LYS A 3 9.86 3.74 -13.28
C LYS A 3 9.50 2.42 -12.61
N GLY A 4 8.90 1.49 -13.34
CA GLY A 4 8.73 0.10 -12.90
C GLY A 4 10.08 -0.58 -12.71
N GLY A 5 10.18 -1.53 -11.78
CA GLY A 5 11.38 -2.35 -11.60
C GLY A 5 12.52 -1.74 -10.77
N VAL A 6 12.36 -0.56 -10.17
CA VAL A 6 13.39 0.05 -9.29
C VAL A 6 13.44 -0.52 -7.87
N GLY A 7 12.72 -1.62 -7.62
CA GLY A 7 12.79 -2.34 -6.36
C GLY A 7 11.91 -1.78 -5.23
N LYS A 8 10.90 -0.93 -5.49
CA LYS A 8 10.02 -0.37 -4.45
C LYS A 8 9.46 -1.45 -3.52
N SER A 9 8.72 -2.40 -4.06
CA SER A 9 8.11 -3.50 -3.29
C SER A 9 9.17 -4.36 -2.58
N SER A 10 10.28 -4.66 -3.23
CA SER A 10 11.39 -5.40 -2.61
C SER A 10 11.99 -4.65 -1.43
N ILE A 11 12.22 -3.33 -1.57
CA ILE A 11 12.75 -2.50 -0.48
C ILE A 11 11.73 -2.43 0.66
N THR A 12 10.46 -2.18 0.36
CA THR A 12 9.38 -2.10 1.35
C THR A 12 9.31 -3.39 2.18
N VAL A 13 9.26 -4.54 1.52
CA VAL A 13 9.16 -5.85 2.19
C VAL A 13 10.40 -6.16 3.02
N ASN A 14 11.61 -5.88 2.49
CA ASN A 14 12.85 -6.12 3.25
C ASN A 14 12.97 -5.23 4.48
N LEU A 15 12.62 -3.93 4.38
CA LEU A 15 12.61 -3.03 5.53
C LEU A 15 11.59 -3.47 6.58
N ALA A 16 10.41 -3.89 6.15
CA ALA A 16 9.38 -4.43 7.05
C ALA A 16 9.85 -5.72 7.74
N ALA A 17 10.50 -6.63 7.01
CA ALA A 17 11.07 -7.85 7.56
C ALA A 17 12.16 -7.57 8.59
N VAL A 18 13.07 -6.61 8.31
CA VAL A 18 14.10 -6.17 9.27
C VAL A 18 13.46 -5.57 10.52
N SER A 19 12.45 -4.71 10.36
CA SER A 19 11.69 -4.13 11.48
C SER A 19 11.09 -5.23 12.36
N ALA A 20 10.39 -6.18 11.76
CA ALA A 20 9.75 -7.29 12.48
C ALA A 20 10.78 -8.21 13.17
N SER A 21 11.93 -8.47 12.53
CA SER A 21 13.02 -9.28 13.12
C SER A 21 13.65 -8.65 14.36
N GLN A 22 13.52 -7.33 14.52
CA GLN A 22 13.92 -6.59 15.72
C GLN A 22 12.86 -6.61 16.83
N GLY A 23 11.79 -7.38 16.66
CA GLY A 23 10.69 -7.49 17.61
C GLY A 23 9.65 -6.37 17.52
N LEU A 24 9.75 -5.49 16.50
CA LEU A 24 8.80 -4.39 16.29
C LEU A 24 7.57 -4.90 15.56
N LYS A 25 6.39 -4.60 16.08
CA LYS A 25 5.12 -4.96 15.46
C LYS A 25 4.92 -4.13 14.19
N THR A 26 4.97 -4.80 13.06
CA THR A 26 5.09 -4.18 11.75
C THR A 26 3.91 -4.54 10.84
N LEU A 27 3.40 -3.54 10.13
CA LEU A 27 2.35 -3.70 9.12
C LEU A 27 2.87 -3.24 7.75
N VAL A 28 2.55 -4.01 6.72
CA VAL A 28 2.73 -3.59 5.32
C VAL A 28 1.35 -3.38 4.69
N LEU A 29 1.17 -2.23 4.01
CA LEU A 29 0.05 -2.00 3.11
C LEU A 29 0.54 -2.09 1.68
N ASP A 30 -0.05 -2.94 0.88
CA ASP A 30 0.22 -3.02 -0.55
C ASP A 30 -0.88 -2.27 -1.32
N LEU A 31 -0.52 -1.14 -1.94
CA LEU A 31 -1.42 -0.31 -2.75
C LEU A 31 -1.18 -0.48 -4.26
N ASP A 32 -0.26 -1.37 -4.66
CA ASP A 32 0.00 -1.63 -6.08
C ASP A 32 -0.95 -2.72 -6.60
N PRO A 33 -1.78 -2.44 -7.64
CA PRO A 33 -2.59 -3.47 -8.29
C PRO A 33 -1.81 -4.68 -8.81
N GLN A 34 -0.48 -4.57 -8.94
CA GLN A 34 0.41 -5.69 -9.30
C GLN A 34 0.64 -6.66 -8.13
N CYS A 35 0.29 -6.30 -6.90
CA CYS A 35 0.34 -7.15 -5.70
C CYS A 35 1.72 -7.75 -5.38
N ASN A 36 2.81 -7.06 -5.74
CA ASN A 36 4.16 -7.61 -5.55
C ASN A 36 4.51 -7.79 -4.08
N ALA A 37 4.25 -6.80 -3.21
CA ALA A 37 4.49 -6.91 -1.78
C ALA A 37 3.61 -8.00 -1.14
N THR A 38 2.37 -8.12 -1.57
CA THR A 38 1.43 -9.19 -1.18
C THR A 38 2.01 -10.57 -1.48
N GLN A 39 2.52 -10.78 -2.70
CA GLN A 39 3.11 -12.06 -3.11
C GLN A 39 4.36 -12.39 -2.29
N TYR A 40 5.24 -11.43 -2.03
CA TYR A 40 6.43 -11.67 -1.22
C TYR A 40 6.10 -12.08 0.22
N LEU A 41 5.06 -11.51 0.80
CA LEU A 41 4.72 -11.72 2.22
C LEU A 41 3.82 -12.93 2.45
N LEU A 42 2.91 -13.23 1.53
CA LEU A 42 1.95 -14.34 1.65
C LEU A 42 2.35 -15.58 0.83
N GLY A 43 3.35 -15.46 -0.07
CA GLY A 43 3.88 -16.57 -0.85
C GLY A 43 2.82 -17.20 -1.77
N GLU A 44 2.83 -18.55 -1.86
CA GLU A 44 1.94 -19.32 -2.72
C GLU A 44 0.45 -19.16 -2.39
N ILE A 45 0.12 -18.72 -1.16
CA ILE A 45 -1.26 -18.35 -0.81
C ILE A 45 -1.74 -17.18 -1.69
N ALA A 46 -0.80 -16.33 -2.10
CA ALA A 46 -1.00 -15.22 -3.03
C ALA A 46 -0.87 -15.63 -4.50
N GLU A 47 -0.47 -16.89 -4.82
CA GLU A 47 -0.48 -17.39 -6.18
C GLU A 47 -1.92 -17.49 -6.70
N TYR A 48 -2.24 -16.52 -7.24
CA TYR A 48 -3.26 -15.87 -7.98
C TYR A 48 -4.43 -16.71 -8.49
N ALA A 49 -5.48 -16.70 -7.71
CA ALA A 49 -6.78 -16.50 -8.34
C ALA A 49 -7.39 -15.26 -7.66
N PRO A 50 -7.83 -14.22 -8.40
CA PRO A 50 -8.55 -13.08 -7.86
C PRO A 50 -9.78 -13.51 -7.05
N ASP A 51 -10.18 -14.75 -7.19
CA ASP A 51 -11.32 -15.39 -6.53
C ASP A 51 -10.94 -16.26 -5.31
N LYS A 52 -9.66 -16.25 -4.87
CA LYS A 52 -9.30 -17.01 -3.66
C LYS A 52 -9.83 -16.30 -2.42
N PRO A 53 -10.77 -16.93 -1.69
CA PRO A 53 -11.34 -16.34 -0.48
C PRO A 53 -10.29 -16.08 0.62
N GLU A 54 -9.12 -16.72 0.54
CA GLU A 54 -8.03 -16.56 1.50
C GLU A 54 -7.38 -15.17 1.47
N LEU A 55 -7.45 -14.44 0.35
CA LEU A 55 -6.95 -13.07 0.24
C LEU A 55 -8.01 -12.00 0.50
N GLN A 56 -9.14 -12.41 1.05
CA GLN A 56 -10.17 -11.49 1.51
C GLN A 56 -10.20 -11.46 3.05
N PRO A 57 -10.43 -10.27 3.63
CA PRO A 57 -10.60 -8.98 2.96
C PRO A 57 -9.26 -8.34 2.54
N ASN A 58 -9.29 -7.44 1.55
CA ASN A 58 -8.13 -6.76 0.98
C ASN A 58 -8.33 -5.24 0.85
N ILE A 59 -7.28 -4.50 0.49
CA ILE A 59 -7.32 -3.04 0.41
C ILE A 59 -8.27 -2.52 -0.67
N GLY A 60 -8.48 -3.27 -1.75
CA GLY A 60 -9.47 -2.92 -2.79
C GLY A 60 -10.89 -2.87 -2.21
N GLN A 61 -11.26 -3.87 -1.40
CA GLN A 61 -12.55 -3.90 -0.70
C GLN A 61 -12.68 -2.78 0.34
N PHE A 62 -11.58 -2.42 1.04
CA PHE A 62 -11.57 -1.26 1.93
C PHE A 62 -11.90 0.04 1.16
N PHE A 63 -11.29 0.26 0.01
CA PHE A 63 -11.63 1.44 -0.80
C PHE A 63 -13.02 1.34 -1.42
N ALA A 64 -13.42 0.19 -1.94
CA ALA A 64 -14.72 -0.02 -2.56
C ALA A 64 -15.89 0.28 -1.61
N GLN A 65 -15.79 -0.09 -0.33
CA GLN A 65 -16.83 0.23 0.66
C GLN A 65 -17.06 1.76 0.79
N THR A 66 -16.02 2.57 0.58
CA THR A 66 -16.15 4.04 0.67
C THR A 66 -16.93 4.67 -0.49
N LEU A 67 -17.14 3.92 -1.56
CA LEU A 67 -17.95 4.31 -2.72
C LEU A 67 -19.44 3.98 -2.53
N SER A 68 -19.75 3.05 -1.62
CA SER A 68 -21.12 2.63 -1.32
C SER A 68 -21.79 3.63 -0.36
N LEU A 69 -23.04 3.93 -0.64
CA LEU A 69 -23.92 4.71 0.26
C LEU A 69 -24.64 3.83 1.28
N LYS A 70 -24.53 2.51 1.16
CA LYS A 70 -25.26 1.55 1.98
C LYS A 70 -24.30 0.68 2.80
N GLY A 71 -24.51 0.63 4.10
CA GLY A 71 -23.79 -0.22 5.02
C GLY A 71 -22.86 0.53 5.98
N ARG A 72 -22.46 -0.17 7.06
CA ARG A 72 -21.45 0.31 8.00
C ARG A 72 -20.08 0.03 7.42
N GLU A 73 -19.24 1.04 7.28
CA GLU A 73 -17.85 0.85 6.86
C GLU A 73 -17.10 0.04 7.92
N LYS A 74 -16.36 -0.96 7.47
CA LYS A 74 -15.46 -1.75 8.30
C LYS A 74 -14.17 -1.00 8.56
N PRO A 75 -13.61 -1.03 9.78
CA PRO A 75 -12.33 -0.41 10.07
C PRO A 75 -11.20 -1.11 9.33
N LEU A 76 -10.09 -0.39 9.07
CA LEU A 76 -8.94 -0.93 8.34
C LEU A 76 -8.31 -2.16 9.01
N SER A 77 -8.47 -2.28 10.32
CA SER A 77 -7.99 -3.43 11.10
C SER A 77 -8.62 -4.77 10.70
N GLU A 78 -9.81 -4.77 10.12
CA GLU A 78 -10.46 -6.00 9.64
C GLU A 78 -9.85 -6.54 8.34
N TYR A 79 -8.97 -5.77 7.69
CA TYR A 79 -8.30 -6.13 6.44
C TYR A 79 -6.88 -6.64 6.64
N VAL A 80 -6.45 -6.77 7.89
CA VAL A 80 -5.10 -7.23 8.25
C VAL A 80 -5.01 -8.74 8.23
N HIS A 81 -3.99 -9.24 7.56
CA HIS A 81 -3.64 -10.67 7.55
C HIS A 81 -2.30 -10.90 8.26
N PRO A 82 -2.18 -11.99 9.02
CA PRO A 82 -0.89 -12.43 9.51
C PRO A 82 -0.04 -12.94 8.34
N THR A 83 1.27 -12.82 8.46
CA THR A 83 2.21 -13.46 7.55
C THR A 83 2.85 -14.68 8.25
N ARG A 84 3.70 -15.43 7.52
CA ARG A 84 4.51 -16.51 8.11
C ARG A 84 5.66 -16.00 9.00
N PHE A 85 5.87 -14.69 9.05
CA PHE A 85 6.93 -14.07 9.85
C PHE A 85 6.35 -13.48 11.12
N ASP A 86 7.01 -13.71 12.25
CA ASP A 86 6.63 -13.13 13.53
C ASP A 86 6.64 -11.60 13.47
N ASN A 87 5.70 -10.96 14.15
CA ASN A 87 5.53 -9.51 14.23
C ASN A 87 5.28 -8.79 12.89
N LEU A 88 5.05 -9.53 11.79
CA LEU A 88 4.82 -8.96 10.47
C LEU A 88 3.42 -9.30 9.96
N HIS A 89 2.64 -8.26 9.71
CA HIS A 89 1.29 -8.36 9.14
C HIS A 89 1.24 -7.65 7.79
N VAL A 90 0.21 -7.97 7.00
CA VAL A 90 -0.01 -7.32 5.71
C VAL A 90 -1.49 -7.03 5.48
N ILE A 91 -1.80 -5.90 4.85
CA ILE A 91 -3.07 -5.66 4.17
C ILE A 91 -2.81 -5.88 2.69
N PRO A 92 -3.34 -6.99 2.11
CA PRO A 92 -3.02 -7.36 0.75
C PRO A 92 -3.69 -6.46 -0.28
N SER A 93 -3.04 -6.31 -1.42
CA SER A 93 -3.59 -5.69 -2.61
C SER A 93 -4.45 -6.64 -3.42
N ASN A 94 -5.14 -6.10 -4.42
CA ASN A 94 -5.78 -6.87 -5.48
C ASN A 94 -5.84 -6.07 -6.79
N PRO A 95 -6.00 -6.72 -7.96
CA PRO A 95 -6.08 -6.04 -9.24
C PRO A 95 -7.25 -5.08 -9.39
N GLU A 96 -8.36 -5.28 -8.66
CA GLU A 96 -9.54 -4.42 -8.70
C GLU A 96 -9.25 -2.96 -8.31
N LEU A 97 -8.14 -2.71 -7.60
CA LEU A 97 -7.67 -1.35 -7.32
C LEU A 97 -7.55 -0.51 -8.60
N GLY A 98 -7.05 -1.11 -9.70
CA GLY A 98 -6.94 -0.41 -10.98
C GLY A 98 -8.29 0.00 -11.56
N GLU A 99 -9.34 -0.77 -11.31
CA GLU A 99 -10.67 -0.53 -11.86
C GLU A 99 -11.43 0.58 -11.11
N ILE A 100 -11.25 0.68 -9.80
CA ILE A 100 -11.99 1.63 -8.96
C ILE A 100 -11.28 2.98 -8.79
N GLU A 101 -10.04 3.12 -9.25
CA GLU A 101 -9.21 4.32 -9.04
C GLU A 101 -9.92 5.62 -9.45
N HIS A 102 -10.47 5.66 -10.66
CA HIS A 102 -11.14 6.85 -11.19
C HIS A 102 -12.40 7.23 -10.38
N LEU A 103 -13.11 6.25 -9.82
CA LEU A 103 -14.28 6.50 -8.96
C LEU A 103 -13.86 7.10 -7.61
N LEU A 104 -12.77 6.64 -7.03
CA LEU A 104 -12.22 7.18 -5.78
C LEU A 104 -11.76 8.62 -5.96
N GLN A 105 -11.08 8.90 -7.06
CA GLN A 105 -10.61 10.24 -7.42
C GLN A 105 -11.77 11.20 -7.62
N SER A 106 -12.79 10.83 -8.39
CA SER A 106 -13.97 11.66 -8.65
C SER A 106 -14.79 11.97 -7.39
N LYS A 107 -14.71 11.11 -6.36
CA LYS A 107 -15.42 11.28 -5.09
C LYS A 107 -14.55 11.88 -3.97
N HIS A 108 -13.39 12.41 -4.29
CA HIS A 108 -12.49 13.08 -3.35
C HIS A 108 -12.14 12.24 -2.10
N LYS A 109 -11.93 10.93 -2.28
CA LYS A 109 -11.67 9.99 -1.17
C LYS A 109 -10.21 9.94 -0.70
N ILE A 110 -9.39 10.89 -1.11
CA ILE A 110 -7.93 10.87 -0.94
C ILE A 110 -7.46 10.83 0.52
N TYR A 111 -8.22 11.42 1.43
CA TYR A 111 -7.90 11.45 2.87
C TYR A 111 -8.37 10.21 3.64
N LYS A 112 -9.05 9.28 2.97
CA LYS A 112 -9.66 8.12 3.63
C LYS A 112 -8.62 7.19 4.24
N LEU A 113 -7.53 6.95 3.52
CA LEU A 113 -6.43 6.12 4.00
C LEU A 113 -5.77 6.73 5.25
N ALA A 114 -5.47 8.03 5.22
CA ALA A 114 -4.84 8.71 6.35
C ALA A 114 -5.70 8.63 7.63
N ALA A 115 -7.02 8.82 7.50
CA ALA A 115 -7.94 8.68 8.62
C ALA A 115 -7.95 7.27 9.19
N ALA A 116 -8.01 6.24 8.33
CA ALA A 116 -8.02 4.84 8.73
C ALA A 116 -6.69 4.40 9.35
N LEU A 117 -5.55 4.85 8.80
CA LEU A 117 -4.23 4.56 9.37
C LEU A 117 -4.04 5.18 10.74
N LYS A 118 -4.57 6.36 11.00
CA LYS A 118 -4.52 7.00 12.33
C LYS A 118 -5.21 6.14 13.40
N GLU A 119 -6.24 5.39 13.05
CA GLU A 119 -6.95 4.50 13.99
C GLU A 119 -6.12 3.24 14.30
N ILE A 120 -5.49 2.65 13.29
CA ILE A 120 -4.73 1.40 13.44
C ILE A 120 -3.29 1.62 13.92
N SER A 121 -2.71 2.81 13.73
CA SER A 121 -1.30 3.11 14.03
C SER A 121 -0.90 2.82 15.47
N ARG A 122 -1.85 2.91 16.42
CA ARG A 122 -1.59 2.58 17.84
C ARG A 122 -1.28 1.11 18.10
N GLN A 123 -1.52 0.24 17.12
CA GLN A 123 -1.34 -1.21 17.24
C GLN A 123 -0.01 -1.67 16.64
N TYR A 124 0.72 -0.78 15.98
CA TYR A 124 1.96 -1.08 15.26
C TYR A 124 3.04 -0.07 15.58
N ASP A 125 4.28 -0.56 15.68
CA ASP A 125 5.48 0.29 15.86
C ASP A 125 5.88 0.92 14.52
N ASN A 126 5.76 0.16 13.42
CA ASN A 126 6.05 0.64 12.07
C ASN A 126 4.97 0.19 11.07
N ILE A 127 4.61 1.11 10.16
CA ILE A 127 3.73 0.85 9.04
C ILE A 127 4.45 1.23 7.76
N PHE A 128 4.60 0.29 6.84
CA PHE A 128 5.19 0.49 5.52
C PHE A 128 4.10 0.45 4.46
N ILE A 129 4.15 1.37 3.49
CA ILE A 129 3.17 1.46 2.41
C ILE A 129 3.91 1.26 1.09
N ASP A 130 3.59 0.17 0.37
CA ASP A 130 4.05 -0.03 -1.00
C ASP A 130 3.09 0.65 -1.98
N THR A 131 3.64 1.34 -2.97
CA THR A 131 2.85 2.17 -3.91
C THR A 131 3.12 1.78 -5.36
N PRO A 132 2.12 1.94 -6.25
CA PRO A 132 2.33 1.72 -7.67
C PRO A 132 3.38 2.67 -8.26
N PRO A 133 3.92 2.37 -9.45
CA PRO A 133 4.93 3.20 -10.10
C PRO A 133 4.39 4.54 -10.64
N ALA A 134 3.08 4.70 -10.71
CA ALA A 134 2.42 5.92 -11.19
C ALA A 134 2.19 6.92 -10.05
N PHE A 135 2.21 8.22 -10.36
CA PHE A 135 1.71 9.26 -9.47
C PHE A 135 0.19 9.35 -9.66
N ASN A 136 -0.52 8.55 -8.90
CA ASN A 136 -1.97 8.36 -9.02
C ASN A 136 -2.66 8.54 -7.66
N PHE A 137 -3.97 8.25 -7.61
CA PHE A 137 -4.77 8.33 -6.39
C PHE A 137 -4.14 7.59 -5.20
N TYR A 138 -3.62 6.38 -5.41
CA TYR A 138 -3.05 5.56 -4.33
C TYR A 138 -1.73 6.11 -3.82
N THR A 139 -0.85 6.54 -4.73
CA THR A 139 0.42 7.19 -4.38
C THR A 139 0.17 8.48 -3.60
N LEU A 140 -0.77 9.30 -4.05
CA LEU A 140 -1.11 10.54 -3.35
C LEU A 140 -1.75 10.28 -1.99
N SER A 141 -2.67 9.30 -1.89
CA SER A 141 -3.24 8.87 -0.60
C SER A 141 -2.18 8.37 0.37
N ALA A 142 -1.17 7.62 -0.12
CA ALA A 142 -0.05 7.14 0.69
C ALA A 142 0.82 8.29 1.20
N LEU A 143 1.16 9.26 0.34
CA LEU A 143 1.96 10.45 0.71
C LEU A 143 1.27 11.30 1.77
N ILE A 144 -0.06 11.49 1.66
CA ILE A 144 -0.85 12.21 2.67
C ILE A 144 -0.88 11.47 4.02
N ALA A 145 -0.86 10.14 3.98
CA ALA A 145 -0.95 9.30 5.17
C ALA A 145 0.40 9.04 5.86
N ALA A 146 1.51 9.15 5.14
CA ALA A 146 2.83 8.79 5.62
C ALA A 146 3.54 9.96 6.32
N GLU A 147 4.30 9.65 7.36
CA GLU A 147 5.20 10.60 8.03
C GLU A 147 6.53 10.76 7.27
N ARG A 148 6.92 9.75 6.50
CA ARG A 148 8.19 9.71 5.76
C ARG A 148 7.99 9.05 4.41
N CYS A 149 8.72 9.54 3.41
CA CYS A 149 8.75 8.98 2.07
C CYS A 149 10.16 8.50 1.73
N LEU A 150 10.31 7.22 1.37
CA LEU A 150 11.55 6.66 0.85
C LEU A 150 11.46 6.60 -0.67
N ILE A 151 12.41 7.24 -1.34
CA ILE A 151 12.46 7.30 -2.81
C ILE A 151 13.66 6.47 -3.26
N PRO A 152 13.46 5.24 -3.77
CA PRO A 152 14.55 4.48 -4.40
C PRO A 152 15.09 5.25 -5.59
N PHE A 153 16.41 5.38 -5.67
CA PHE A 153 17.07 6.18 -6.69
C PHE A 153 18.20 5.38 -7.36
N ASP A 154 18.08 5.21 -8.67
CA ASP A 154 19.18 4.74 -9.52
C ASP A 154 19.97 5.93 -10.05
N CYS A 155 21.29 5.83 -10.12
CA CYS A 155 22.18 6.88 -10.62
C CYS A 155 22.11 7.01 -12.15
N ASP A 156 20.91 7.11 -12.71
CA ASP A 156 20.68 7.35 -14.14
C ASP A 156 19.91 8.65 -14.41
N ALA A 157 19.94 9.11 -15.66
CA ALA A 157 19.28 10.36 -16.04
C ALA A 157 17.75 10.30 -15.95
N PHE A 158 17.16 9.11 -16.13
CA PHE A 158 15.70 8.93 -16.05
C PHE A 158 15.21 9.00 -14.60
N SER A 159 15.92 8.35 -13.68
CA SER A 159 15.63 8.42 -12.25
C SER A 159 15.75 9.84 -11.70
N ARG A 160 16.76 10.60 -12.15
CA ARG A 160 16.93 12.01 -11.79
C ARG A 160 15.73 12.85 -12.26
N ARG A 161 15.30 12.68 -13.51
CA ARG A 161 14.13 13.39 -14.04
C ARG A 161 12.85 13.02 -13.29
N ALA A 162 12.65 11.74 -13.01
CA ALA A 162 11.49 11.26 -12.24
C ALA A 162 11.45 11.84 -10.81
N LEU A 163 12.62 12.02 -10.17
CA LEU A 163 12.72 12.66 -8.86
C LEU A 163 12.29 14.13 -8.92
N TYR A 164 12.77 14.90 -9.90
CA TYR A 164 12.37 16.30 -10.05
C TYR A 164 10.86 16.43 -10.29
N THR A 165 10.28 15.62 -11.19
CA THR A 165 8.83 15.60 -11.41
C THR A 165 8.04 15.26 -10.14
N LEU A 166 8.55 14.32 -9.31
CA LEU A 166 7.91 14.01 -8.05
C LEU A 166 7.96 15.20 -7.08
N LEU A 167 9.09 15.86 -6.96
CA LEU A 167 9.25 17.03 -6.06
C LEU A 167 8.37 18.21 -6.48
N GLU A 168 8.23 18.45 -7.79
CA GLU A 168 7.30 19.44 -8.33
C GLU A 168 5.84 19.13 -7.95
N ASN A 169 5.42 17.86 -8.11
CA ASN A 169 4.04 17.46 -7.80
C ASN A 169 3.71 17.42 -6.29
N VAL A 170 4.71 17.31 -5.42
CA VAL A 170 4.51 17.29 -3.94
C VAL A 170 4.62 18.70 -3.36
N GLY A 171 5.27 19.64 -4.08
CA GLY A 171 5.45 21.03 -3.65
C GLY A 171 4.25 21.96 -3.97
N GLU A 172 3.27 21.48 -4.73
CA GLU A 172 1.98 22.15 -4.99
C GLU A 172 0.92 21.71 -3.95
#